data_c281920dd43fa3091e385f5b0d81d5f0
#
_entry.id   c281920dd43fa3091e385f5b0d81d5f0
#
_cell.length_a   1.000
_cell.length_b   1.000
_cell.length_c   1.000
_cell.angle_alpha   90.00
_cell.angle_beta   90.00
_cell.angle_gamma   90.00
#
_symmetry.space_group_name_H-M   'P 1'
#
loop_
_entity.id
_entity.type
_entity.pdbx_description
1 polymer ?
#
loop_
_entity_poly.entity_id
_entity_poly.type
_entity_poly.pdbx_seq_one_letter_code
_entity_poly.pdbx_strand_id
1 'polypeptide(L)'
;MKKRIFKSMLLSGLVLSALTACGTSESSSSTTSDESNEFTITTVRWSDWGDDFTKGFLEEAEKNAGIDVDWDVYVAADWTDKKAVLLAGGDLPDAFLGSNVLNDSEIAQNQSLFIPLEDLIKEHMPNLSKILENDPKLKAMITSPDGHIYSLPKKAPMRPIISNQLFINKKWLDNLNLEMPETYDEFVKVLEAFKNEDANGNGDKNDEIPYGTGNVNATFAYILPFDNRLGADNTYEMSLKDGKPVYLRATENYKAGIKAMSEAYQAGLIDSELFTQDESMASAKRMDKEVARVGVSGGWTADATFGLHADEYVALTPLAGPDGNRYVFSDPDHYNYARNELLITTSAKNPEKLLEWADQFYTDDASIQTFYGSFGIGTEKTETGYAVLPPQDGKSADEWAWINSLRDFGPKYVADGFNDKVEIDESQGDGLKLELDSEINQYALPAFPNVSYSQEELTRLSAIYVDINSYATQMASKWVVEGGIDKEWDDYIKQLKAMGLDEFMQIQKAAFERYQSVAQ
;
A
#
# COMPACT_ATOMS: atom_id res chain seq x y z
N MET A 1 -15.95 22.20 14.46
CA MET A 1 -15.89 21.58 15.81
C MET A 1 -17.28 21.58 16.45
N LYS A 2 -18.05 20.55 16.23
CA LYS A 2 -19.27 20.28 17.00
C LYS A 2 -19.09 18.95 17.73
N LYS A 3 -18.68 19.04 19.01
CA LYS A 3 -18.66 17.88 19.92
C LYS A 3 -20.08 17.40 20.15
N ARG A 4 -20.40 16.20 19.70
CA ARG A 4 -21.61 15.49 20.13
C ARG A 4 -21.30 14.74 21.43
N ILE A 5 -21.98 15.18 22.49
CA ILE A 5 -21.93 14.59 23.85
C ILE A 5 -22.93 13.43 23.88
N PHE A 6 -22.44 12.23 24.17
CA PHE A 6 -23.27 11.09 24.54
C PHE A 6 -24.07 11.42 25.83
N LYS A 7 -25.38 11.41 25.73
CA LYS A 7 -26.28 11.36 26.89
C LYS A 7 -26.90 9.96 27.00
N SER A 8 -26.35 9.18 27.91
CA SER A 8 -27.02 8.02 28.46
C SER A 8 -28.21 8.47 29.32
N MET A 9 -29.40 8.00 29.02
CA MET A 9 -30.54 8.15 29.89
C MET A 9 -31.30 6.82 30.03
N LEU A 10 -31.04 6.15 31.15
CA LEU A 10 -31.92 5.13 31.70
C LEU A 10 -33.22 5.81 32.14
N LEU A 11 -34.35 5.31 31.73
CA LEU A 11 -35.55 5.40 32.55
C LEU A 11 -36.50 4.24 32.24
N SER A 12 -36.69 3.41 33.26
CA SER A 12 -37.73 2.39 33.37
C SER A 12 -39.09 3.05 33.61
N GLY A 13 -40.14 2.53 33.00
CA GLY A 13 -41.49 2.95 33.32
C GLY A 13 -42.56 2.14 32.60
N LEU A 14 -43.06 1.09 33.26
CA LEU A 14 -44.30 0.39 32.90
C LEU A 14 -45.50 1.33 33.07
N VAL A 15 -46.46 1.34 32.12
CA VAL A 15 -47.91 1.40 32.42
C VAL A 15 -48.70 0.79 31.28
N LEU A 16 -49.58 -0.11 31.66
CA LEU A 16 -50.66 -0.77 30.91
C LEU A 16 -51.86 0.15 30.64
N SER A 17 -52.63 -0.26 29.66
CA SER A 17 -54.10 -0.17 29.43
C SER A 17 -54.47 0.69 28.22
N ALA A 18 -55.26 0.24 27.35
CA ALA A 18 -56.48 -0.49 27.11
C ALA A 18 -57.19 0.09 25.87
N LEU A 19 -57.56 -0.79 24.98
CA LEU A 19 -58.66 -0.86 24.04
C LEU A 19 -59.63 0.35 23.90
N THR A 20 -59.84 0.83 22.65
CA THR A 20 -61.13 0.62 21.92
C THR A 20 -61.16 1.43 20.61
N ALA A 21 -61.62 0.80 19.59
CA ALA A 21 -62.70 1.00 18.67
C ALA A 21 -62.48 1.52 17.27
N CYS A 22 -62.94 0.71 16.36
CA CYS A 22 -63.19 0.82 14.93
C CYS A 22 -63.50 2.20 14.35
N GLY A 23 -62.94 2.42 13.18
CA GLY A 23 -63.37 3.41 12.21
C GLY A 23 -62.75 3.08 10.85
N THR A 24 -63.50 2.40 9.99
CA THR A 24 -63.22 2.16 8.57
C THR A 24 -63.21 3.47 7.80
N SER A 25 -62.10 3.74 7.12
CA SER A 25 -62.11 4.52 5.89
C SER A 25 -60.92 4.05 5.03
N GLU A 26 -61.25 3.38 3.93
CA GLU A 26 -60.32 3.08 2.85
C GLU A 26 -59.79 4.40 2.28
N SER A 27 -58.51 4.64 2.46
CA SER A 27 -57.75 5.50 1.58
C SER A 27 -56.55 4.66 1.09
N SER A 28 -56.61 4.32 -0.17
CA SER A 28 -55.48 3.77 -0.90
C SER A 28 -54.35 4.79 -0.88
N SER A 29 -53.46 4.69 0.10
CA SER A 29 -52.14 5.27 0.02
C SER A 29 -51.25 4.20 -0.59
N SER A 30 -50.86 4.40 -1.83
CA SER A 30 -49.65 3.80 -2.38
C SER A 30 -48.49 4.22 -1.48
N THR A 31 -48.12 3.38 -0.54
CA THR A 31 -46.84 3.44 0.10
C THR A 31 -45.82 3.05 -0.95
N THR A 32 -45.31 4.02 -1.73
CA THR A 32 -43.95 3.97 -2.16
C THR A 32 -43.12 3.86 -0.89
N SER A 33 -42.54 2.72 -0.65
CA SER A 33 -41.40 2.60 0.28
C SER A 33 -40.38 3.63 -0.21
N ASP A 34 -40.22 4.74 0.49
CA ASP A 34 -39.01 5.56 0.37
C ASP A 34 -37.89 4.65 0.85
N GLU A 35 -37.30 3.92 -0.10
CA GLU A 35 -36.04 3.24 0.10
C GLU A 35 -35.02 4.36 0.33
N SER A 36 -34.50 4.49 1.54
CA SER A 36 -33.51 5.51 1.84
C SER A 36 -32.28 5.24 1.01
N ASN A 37 -31.87 6.20 0.19
CA ASN A 37 -30.63 6.17 -0.57
C ASN A 37 -29.46 6.72 0.27
N GLU A 38 -29.55 6.62 1.59
CA GLU A 38 -28.49 6.93 2.55
C GLU A 38 -27.64 5.68 2.76
N PHE A 39 -26.34 5.81 2.60
CA PHE A 39 -25.38 4.71 2.73
C PHE A 39 -24.25 5.09 3.66
N THR A 40 -23.84 4.17 4.53
CA THR A 40 -22.64 4.29 5.34
C THR A 40 -21.48 3.63 4.63
N ILE A 41 -20.42 4.39 4.33
CA ILE A 41 -19.20 3.87 3.72
C ILE A 41 -18.03 4.04 4.68
N THR A 42 -17.43 2.92 5.07
CA THR A 42 -16.21 2.93 5.88
C THR A 42 -14.97 2.99 4.98
N THR A 43 -14.08 3.93 5.26
CA THR A 43 -12.77 4.05 4.60
C THR A 43 -11.66 4.26 5.62
N VAL A 44 -10.41 3.93 5.23
CA VAL A 44 -9.24 4.05 6.09
C VAL A 44 -8.20 4.93 5.40
N ARG A 45 -7.66 5.89 6.12
CA ARG A 45 -6.62 6.80 5.64
C ARG A 45 -5.35 6.64 6.46
N TRP A 46 -4.19 6.93 5.86
CA TRP A 46 -2.90 6.80 6.57
C TRP A 46 -2.76 7.80 7.72
N SER A 47 -3.38 8.97 7.59
CA SER A 47 -3.35 10.04 8.57
C SER A 47 -4.68 10.77 8.62
N ASP A 48 -4.90 11.59 9.64
CA ASP A 48 -6.06 12.48 9.73
C ASP A 48 -5.80 13.76 8.91
N TRP A 49 -6.26 13.75 7.66
CA TRP A 49 -6.24 14.90 6.75
C TRP A 49 -7.59 15.61 6.64
N GLY A 50 -8.53 15.28 7.54
CA GLY A 50 -9.89 15.83 7.50
C GLY A 50 -10.76 15.19 6.43
N ASP A 51 -11.86 15.87 6.10
CA ASP A 51 -12.94 15.38 5.23
C ASP A 51 -13.07 16.12 3.90
N ASP A 52 -12.14 17.00 3.54
CA ASP A 52 -12.19 17.78 2.30
C ASP A 52 -12.17 16.89 1.03
N PHE A 53 -11.66 15.67 1.14
CA PHE A 53 -11.65 14.68 0.05
C PHE A 53 -13.06 14.30 -0.42
N THR A 54 -14.10 14.46 0.42
CA THR A 54 -15.51 14.15 0.07
C THR A 54 -16.15 15.22 -0.80
N LYS A 55 -15.50 16.38 -0.93
CA LYS A 55 -16.01 17.52 -1.70
C LYS A 55 -15.70 17.39 -3.20
N GLY A 56 -16.34 18.24 -3.98
CA GLY A 56 -16.10 18.31 -5.41
C GLY A 56 -16.60 17.08 -6.15
N PHE A 57 -15.71 16.26 -6.72
CA PHE A 57 -16.12 15.11 -7.54
C PHE A 57 -17.00 14.12 -6.77
N LEU A 58 -16.68 13.78 -5.52
CA LEU A 58 -17.49 12.81 -4.76
C LEU A 58 -18.89 13.35 -4.46
N GLU A 59 -18.99 14.59 -4.02
CA GLU A 59 -20.27 15.26 -3.79
C GLU A 59 -21.12 15.36 -5.09
N GLU A 60 -20.48 15.62 -6.23
CA GLU A 60 -21.14 15.62 -7.53
C GLU A 60 -21.61 14.21 -7.93
N ALA A 61 -20.79 13.19 -7.72
CA ALA A 61 -21.12 11.79 -8.02
C ALA A 61 -22.30 11.29 -7.16
N GLU A 62 -22.34 11.64 -5.87
CA GLU A 62 -23.47 11.35 -4.98
C GLU A 62 -24.75 11.99 -5.50
N LYS A 63 -24.69 13.28 -5.84
CA LYS A 63 -25.84 14.00 -6.40
C LYS A 63 -26.32 13.39 -7.72
N ASN A 64 -25.41 12.98 -8.60
CA ASN A 64 -25.75 12.39 -9.89
C ASN A 64 -26.41 11.01 -9.74
N ALA A 65 -25.98 10.21 -8.77
CA ALA A 65 -26.59 8.91 -8.45
C ALA A 65 -27.88 9.03 -7.61
N GLY A 66 -28.11 10.21 -7.02
CA GLY A 66 -29.25 10.45 -6.11
C GLY A 66 -29.11 9.68 -4.79
N ILE A 67 -27.90 9.61 -4.26
CA ILE A 67 -27.58 9.01 -2.96
C ILE A 67 -27.01 10.05 -2.00
N ASP A 68 -26.96 9.70 -0.72
CA ASP A 68 -26.28 10.44 0.34
C ASP A 68 -25.33 9.48 1.07
N VAL A 69 -24.06 9.86 1.23
CA VAL A 69 -23.04 9.00 1.84
C VAL A 69 -22.62 9.55 3.21
N ASP A 70 -22.87 8.77 4.25
CA ASP A 70 -22.28 9.01 5.59
C ASP A 70 -20.92 8.33 5.66
N TRP A 71 -19.87 9.15 5.63
CA TRP A 71 -18.49 8.69 5.61
C TRP A 71 -17.99 8.35 7.01
N ASP A 72 -17.68 7.07 7.25
CA ASP A 72 -17.05 6.57 8.47
C ASP A 72 -15.53 6.41 8.23
N VAL A 73 -14.77 7.43 8.63
CA VAL A 73 -13.34 7.55 8.30
C VAL A 73 -12.47 7.16 9.49
N TYR A 74 -11.61 6.16 9.30
CA TYR A 74 -10.62 5.73 10.30
C TYR A 74 -9.21 6.08 9.88
N VAL A 75 -8.33 6.28 10.86
CA VAL A 75 -6.88 6.32 10.65
C VAL A 75 -6.32 4.89 10.76
N ALA A 76 -5.37 4.56 9.90
CA ALA A 76 -4.80 3.22 9.80
C ALA A 76 -4.27 2.66 11.13
N ALA A 77 -3.74 3.53 12.00
CA ALA A 77 -3.26 3.14 13.31
C ALA A 77 -4.35 2.55 14.22
N ASP A 78 -5.60 3.02 14.09
CA ASP A 78 -6.74 2.59 14.92
C ASP A 78 -7.56 1.47 14.25
N TRP A 79 -7.35 1.24 12.95
CA TRP A 79 -8.22 0.40 12.15
C TRP A 79 -8.17 -1.08 12.52
N THR A 80 -7.00 -1.61 12.86
CA THR A 80 -6.82 -3.05 13.17
C THR A 80 -7.77 -3.51 14.28
N ASP A 81 -7.90 -2.74 15.35
CA ASP A 81 -8.78 -3.07 16.47
C ASP A 81 -10.25 -2.87 16.12
N LYS A 82 -10.58 -1.81 15.38
CA LYS A 82 -11.94 -1.50 14.94
C LYS A 82 -12.49 -2.52 13.96
N LYS A 83 -11.69 -2.91 12.97
CA LYS A 83 -12.03 -3.89 11.96
C LYS A 83 -12.48 -5.23 12.57
N ALA A 84 -11.73 -5.74 13.55
CA ALA A 84 -12.06 -7.00 14.21
C ALA A 84 -13.44 -6.94 14.89
N VAL A 85 -13.78 -5.81 15.52
CA VAL A 85 -15.09 -5.60 16.17
C VAL A 85 -16.22 -5.52 15.14
N LEU A 86 -16.02 -4.80 14.04
CA LEU A 86 -17.02 -4.66 12.97
C LEU A 86 -17.34 -6.01 12.33
N LEU A 87 -16.32 -6.78 11.93
CA LEU A 87 -16.49 -8.08 11.29
C LEU A 87 -17.16 -9.11 12.22
N ALA A 88 -16.85 -9.06 13.53
CA ALA A 88 -17.43 -10.00 14.50
C ALA A 88 -18.83 -9.55 15.01
N GLY A 89 -19.10 -8.26 15.02
CA GLY A 89 -20.31 -7.68 15.63
C GLY A 89 -21.56 -7.74 14.75
N GLY A 90 -21.40 -7.88 13.44
CA GLY A 90 -22.53 -7.92 12.48
C GLY A 90 -23.19 -6.56 12.22
N ASP A 91 -22.69 -5.48 12.79
CA ASP A 91 -23.14 -4.10 12.52
C ASP A 91 -22.23 -3.50 11.44
N LEU A 92 -22.43 -3.98 10.21
CA LEU A 92 -21.59 -3.66 9.07
C LEU A 92 -22.05 -2.36 8.40
N PRO A 93 -21.11 -1.52 7.87
CA PRO A 93 -21.46 -0.45 6.95
C PRO A 93 -22.06 -1.04 5.67
N ASP A 94 -22.68 -0.21 4.85
CA ASP A 94 -23.18 -0.65 3.54
C ASP A 94 -22.04 -1.01 2.58
N ALA A 95 -20.90 -0.30 2.69
CA ALA A 95 -19.71 -0.62 1.91
C ALA A 95 -18.41 -0.30 2.66
N PHE A 96 -17.34 -1.00 2.24
CA PHE A 96 -15.96 -0.68 2.57
C PHE A 96 -15.26 -0.12 1.34
N LEU A 97 -14.56 1.02 1.46
CA LEU A 97 -13.86 1.66 0.36
C LEU A 97 -12.36 1.77 0.65
N GLY A 98 -11.57 1.20 -0.24
CA GLY A 98 -10.11 1.19 -0.21
C GLY A 98 -9.50 -0.19 0.02
N SER A 99 -8.48 -0.53 -0.76
CA SER A 99 -7.78 -1.83 -0.67
C SER A 99 -7.03 -2.05 0.64
N ASN A 100 -6.85 -1.02 1.44
CA ASN A 100 -6.25 -1.09 2.78
C ASN A 100 -7.27 -1.39 3.90
N VAL A 101 -8.56 -1.44 3.59
CA VAL A 101 -9.61 -1.70 4.58
C VAL A 101 -9.65 -3.18 4.95
N LEU A 102 -9.76 -4.05 3.95
CA LEU A 102 -9.79 -5.51 4.12
C LEU A 102 -8.83 -6.17 3.14
N ASN A 103 -8.05 -7.12 3.64
CA ASN A 103 -7.21 -7.95 2.78
C ASN A 103 -7.96 -9.18 2.25
N ASP A 104 -7.37 -9.88 1.28
CA ASP A 104 -7.98 -11.04 0.63
C ASP A 104 -8.35 -12.16 1.60
N SER A 105 -7.51 -12.39 2.62
CA SER A 105 -7.77 -13.43 3.63
C SER A 105 -8.99 -13.08 4.49
N GLU A 106 -9.13 -11.82 4.87
CA GLU A 106 -10.28 -11.33 5.66
C GLU A 106 -11.57 -11.39 4.83
N ILE A 107 -11.50 -11.04 3.56
CA ILE A 107 -12.65 -11.13 2.64
C ILE A 107 -13.06 -12.59 2.46
N ALA A 108 -12.11 -13.49 2.18
CA ALA A 108 -12.39 -14.90 2.00
C ALA A 108 -12.94 -15.59 3.26
N GLN A 109 -12.44 -15.23 4.45
CA GLN A 109 -12.94 -15.75 5.72
C GLN A 109 -14.35 -15.25 6.06
N ASN A 110 -14.72 -14.07 5.57
CA ASN A 110 -15.99 -13.41 5.84
C ASN A 110 -16.85 -13.27 4.57
N GLN A 111 -16.65 -14.11 3.58
CA GLN A 111 -17.25 -14.01 2.25
C GLN A 111 -18.77 -13.87 2.27
N SER A 112 -19.45 -14.54 3.22
CA SER A 112 -20.90 -14.44 3.41
C SER A 112 -21.41 -13.05 3.83
N LEU A 113 -20.51 -12.14 4.20
CA LEU A 113 -20.84 -10.76 4.56
C LEU A 113 -20.87 -9.83 3.33
N PHE A 114 -20.40 -10.30 2.17
CA PHE A 114 -20.27 -9.50 0.95
C PHE A 114 -21.18 -10.00 -0.15
N ILE A 115 -21.63 -9.07 -1.00
CA ILE A 115 -22.50 -9.38 -2.14
C ILE A 115 -21.62 -9.76 -3.35
N PRO A 116 -21.88 -10.88 -4.04
CA PRO A 116 -21.31 -11.15 -5.35
C PRO A 116 -21.76 -10.10 -6.37
N LEU A 117 -20.82 -9.51 -7.11
CA LEU A 117 -21.06 -8.30 -7.90
C LEU A 117 -21.13 -8.53 -9.41
N GLU A 118 -20.76 -9.71 -9.94
CA GLU A 118 -20.60 -9.95 -11.38
C GLU A 118 -21.84 -9.65 -12.22
N ASP A 119 -23.03 -10.02 -11.75
CA ASP A 119 -24.28 -9.73 -12.44
C ASP A 119 -24.67 -8.25 -12.28
N LEU A 120 -24.51 -7.70 -11.09
CA LEU A 120 -24.80 -6.29 -10.82
C LEU A 120 -23.86 -5.35 -11.59
N ILE A 121 -22.58 -5.69 -11.72
CA ILE A 121 -21.63 -4.94 -12.57
C ILE A 121 -22.14 -4.89 -13.99
N LYS A 122 -22.57 -6.03 -14.54
CA LYS A 122 -23.07 -6.12 -15.91
C LYS A 122 -24.33 -5.29 -16.13
N GLU A 123 -25.21 -5.21 -15.13
CA GLU A 123 -26.50 -4.52 -15.25
C GLU A 123 -26.41 -3.03 -14.89
N HIS A 124 -25.58 -2.64 -13.93
CA HIS A 124 -25.56 -1.28 -13.35
C HIS A 124 -24.24 -0.51 -13.57
N MET A 125 -23.19 -1.15 -14.10
CA MET A 125 -21.88 -0.51 -14.29
C MET A 125 -21.40 -0.58 -15.75
N PRO A 126 -21.97 0.20 -16.65
CA PRO A 126 -21.61 0.16 -18.08
C PRO A 126 -20.16 0.56 -18.36
N ASN A 127 -19.56 1.50 -17.57
CA ASN A 127 -18.17 1.90 -17.75
C ASN A 127 -17.23 0.76 -17.34
N LEU A 128 -17.41 0.19 -16.14
CA LEU A 128 -16.59 -0.92 -15.68
C LEU A 128 -16.79 -2.16 -16.56
N SER A 129 -18.01 -2.49 -16.96
CA SER A 129 -18.28 -3.62 -17.85
C SER A 129 -17.48 -3.53 -19.14
N LYS A 130 -17.45 -2.35 -19.77
CA LYS A 130 -16.65 -2.09 -20.98
C LYS A 130 -15.14 -2.23 -20.73
N ILE A 131 -14.66 -1.78 -19.57
CA ILE A 131 -13.26 -1.93 -19.17
C ILE A 131 -12.91 -3.42 -19.06
N LEU A 132 -13.72 -4.20 -18.32
CA LEU A 132 -13.48 -5.64 -18.11
C LEU A 132 -13.57 -6.48 -19.40
N GLU A 133 -14.29 -6.01 -20.41
CA GLU A 133 -14.29 -6.62 -21.74
C GLU A 133 -12.98 -6.38 -22.50
N ASN A 134 -12.31 -5.24 -22.27
CA ASN A 134 -11.10 -4.83 -22.96
C ASN A 134 -9.82 -5.10 -22.17
N ASP A 135 -9.92 -5.35 -20.86
CA ASP A 135 -8.81 -5.70 -19.97
C ASP A 135 -9.08 -7.04 -19.27
N PRO A 136 -8.83 -8.18 -19.96
CA PRO A 136 -9.04 -9.50 -19.38
C PRO A 136 -8.12 -9.79 -18.20
N LYS A 137 -6.96 -9.13 -18.10
CA LYS A 137 -6.04 -9.23 -16.95
C LYS A 137 -6.68 -8.64 -15.69
N LEU A 138 -7.27 -7.44 -15.80
CA LEU A 138 -8.01 -6.81 -14.70
C LEU A 138 -9.19 -7.68 -14.26
N LYS A 139 -9.97 -8.21 -15.22
CA LYS A 139 -11.08 -9.11 -14.93
C LYS A 139 -10.63 -10.36 -14.18
N ALA A 140 -9.54 -10.99 -14.64
CA ALA A 140 -8.97 -12.16 -13.99
C ALA A 140 -8.48 -11.85 -12.56
N MET A 141 -7.88 -10.68 -12.36
CA MET A 141 -7.37 -10.25 -11.05
C MET A 141 -8.49 -10.11 -10.01
N ILE A 142 -9.66 -9.58 -10.40
CA ILE A 142 -10.79 -9.37 -9.48
C ILE A 142 -11.71 -10.58 -9.34
N THR A 143 -11.57 -11.58 -10.21
CA THR A 143 -12.38 -12.81 -10.14
C THR A 143 -11.75 -13.74 -9.10
N SER A 144 -12.50 -14.04 -8.05
CA SER A 144 -12.10 -14.99 -7.02
C SER A 144 -12.07 -16.42 -7.56
N PRO A 145 -11.30 -17.36 -6.96
CA PRO A 145 -11.22 -18.74 -7.43
C PRO A 145 -12.54 -19.52 -7.43
N ASP A 146 -13.56 -19.05 -6.71
CA ASP A 146 -14.92 -19.58 -6.74
C ASP A 146 -15.76 -19.09 -7.92
N GLY A 147 -15.19 -18.19 -8.73
CA GLY A 147 -15.81 -17.60 -9.92
C GLY A 147 -16.59 -16.31 -9.68
N HIS A 148 -16.69 -15.84 -8.43
CA HIS A 148 -17.39 -14.61 -8.08
C HIS A 148 -16.46 -13.39 -8.06
N ILE A 149 -17.05 -12.19 -8.18
CA ILE A 149 -16.41 -10.89 -7.99
C ILE A 149 -17.00 -10.27 -6.73
N TYR A 150 -16.18 -10.03 -5.68
CA TYR A 150 -16.66 -9.45 -4.42
C TYR A 150 -16.28 -7.99 -4.25
N SER A 151 -15.41 -7.47 -5.12
CA SER A 151 -14.91 -6.11 -5.00
C SER A 151 -14.68 -5.45 -6.34
N LEU A 152 -14.71 -4.13 -6.34
CA LEU A 152 -14.34 -3.33 -7.51
C LEU A 152 -12.83 -3.04 -7.52
N PRO A 153 -12.22 -2.97 -8.72
CA PRO A 153 -10.79 -2.75 -8.86
C PRO A 153 -10.42 -1.27 -8.99
N LYS A 154 -9.10 -1.02 -8.98
CA LYS A 154 -8.51 0.19 -9.55
C LYS A 154 -7.38 -0.11 -10.53
N LYS A 155 -7.15 0.86 -11.43
CA LYS A 155 -5.89 1.11 -12.13
C LYS A 155 -5.62 2.61 -12.03
N ALA A 156 -4.64 2.97 -11.19
CA ALA A 156 -4.39 4.36 -10.81
C ALA A 156 -3.50 5.10 -11.83
N PRO A 157 -3.68 6.43 -12.03
CA PRO A 157 -2.80 7.24 -12.86
C PRO A 157 -1.46 7.50 -12.18
N MET A 158 -0.44 7.83 -12.98
CA MET A 158 0.84 8.39 -12.52
C MET A 158 1.55 7.55 -11.45
N ARG A 159 1.41 6.20 -11.53
CA ARG A 159 2.10 5.31 -10.59
C ARG A 159 3.42 4.83 -11.16
N PRO A 160 4.50 4.88 -10.35
CA PRO A 160 5.79 4.34 -10.73
C PRO A 160 5.78 2.80 -10.72
N ILE A 161 6.76 2.21 -11.41
CA ILE A 161 7.01 0.76 -11.33
C ILE A 161 8.06 0.40 -10.28
N ILE A 162 8.75 1.39 -9.73
CA ILE A 162 9.79 1.23 -8.71
C ILE A 162 9.21 1.62 -7.35
N SER A 163 9.50 0.81 -6.35
CA SER A 163 9.18 1.08 -4.95
C SER A 163 10.12 2.14 -4.33
N ASN A 164 10.20 2.18 -3.01
CA ASN A 164 11.19 2.99 -2.32
C ASN A 164 12.60 2.64 -2.80
N GLN A 165 13.43 3.67 -2.95
CA GLN A 165 14.83 3.54 -3.32
C GLN A 165 15.73 4.11 -2.22
N LEU A 166 17.01 3.82 -2.29
CA LEU A 166 17.98 4.38 -1.36
C LEU A 166 18.37 5.80 -1.80
N PHE A 167 18.49 6.67 -0.83
CA PHE A 167 19.08 8.01 -0.95
C PHE A 167 20.35 8.08 -0.13
N ILE A 168 21.35 8.79 -0.64
CA ILE A 168 22.63 9.01 0.02
C ILE A 168 22.90 10.49 0.20
N ASN A 169 23.45 10.89 1.34
CA ASN A 169 23.81 12.27 1.59
C ASN A 169 25.04 12.66 0.73
N LYS A 170 24.76 13.40 -0.32
CA LYS A 170 25.78 13.87 -1.28
C LYS A 170 26.75 14.87 -0.64
N LYS A 171 26.27 15.71 0.26
CA LYS A 171 27.10 16.66 0.98
C LYS A 171 28.13 15.97 1.87
N TRP A 172 27.77 14.83 2.49
CA TRP A 172 28.72 14.03 3.26
C TRP A 172 29.81 13.42 2.36
N LEU A 173 29.42 12.91 1.17
CA LEU A 173 30.39 12.45 0.19
C LEU A 173 31.38 13.57 -0.19
N ASP A 174 30.85 14.77 -0.47
CA ASP A 174 31.67 15.92 -0.87
C ASP A 174 32.57 16.39 0.28
N ASN A 175 32.08 16.45 1.51
CA ASN A 175 32.87 16.82 2.68
C ASN A 175 34.08 15.88 2.88
N LEU A 176 33.90 14.59 2.59
CA LEU A 176 34.93 13.58 2.76
C LEU A 176 35.72 13.31 1.46
N ASN A 177 35.44 14.00 0.36
CA ASN A 177 36.02 13.80 -0.98
C ASN A 177 35.85 12.35 -1.45
N LEU A 178 34.68 11.78 -1.27
CA LEU A 178 34.31 10.42 -1.72
C LEU A 178 33.50 10.50 -3.01
N GLU A 179 33.74 9.52 -3.88
CA GLU A 179 32.92 9.30 -5.07
C GLU A 179 31.61 8.58 -4.71
N MET A 180 30.60 8.70 -5.57
CA MET A 180 29.36 7.95 -5.46
C MET A 180 29.63 6.45 -5.59
N PRO A 181 29.20 5.60 -4.65
CA PRO A 181 29.45 4.16 -4.74
C PRO A 181 28.59 3.54 -5.86
N GLU A 182 29.20 2.68 -6.65
CA GLU A 182 28.54 1.93 -7.72
C GLU A 182 28.35 0.44 -7.39
N THR A 183 29.15 -0.09 -6.47
CA THR A 183 29.14 -1.49 -6.04
C THR A 183 28.85 -1.60 -4.55
N TYR A 184 28.38 -2.77 -4.12
CA TYR A 184 28.20 -3.05 -2.69
C TYR A 184 29.49 -2.86 -1.88
N ASP A 185 30.66 -3.28 -2.42
CA ASP A 185 31.94 -3.14 -1.73
C ASP A 185 32.39 -1.68 -1.57
N GLU A 186 32.11 -0.83 -2.56
CA GLU A 186 32.34 0.62 -2.46
C GLU A 186 31.38 1.27 -1.47
N PHE A 187 30.13 0.84 -1.48
CA PHE A 187 29.12 1.30 -0.54
C PHE A 187 29.53 1.05 0.92
N VAL A 188 30.04 -0.15 1.22
CA VAL A 188 30.54 -0.46 2.58
C VAL A 188 31.67 0.49 2.98
N LYS A 189 32.61 0.80 2.07
CA LYS A 189 33.71 1.76 2.35
C LYS A 189 33.20 3.17 2.60
N VAL A 190 32.16 3.60 1.87
CA VAL A 190 31.50 4.88 2.11
C VAL A 190 30.86 4.92 3.49
N LEU A 191 30.14 3.85 3.88
CA LEU A 191 29.56 3.76 5.23
C LEU A 191 30.64 3.75 6.33
N GLU A 192 31.79 3.09 6.09
CA GLU A 192 32.92 3.13 7.01
C GLU A 192 33.48 4.55 7.18
N ALA A 193 33.58 5.32 6.10
CA ALA A 193 34.02 6.70 6.14
C ALA A 193 33.00 7.59 6.89
N PHE A 194 31.71 7.45 6.59
CA PHE A 194 30.63 8.14 7.29
C PHE A 194 30.65 7.88 8.81
N LYS A 195 30.99 6.67 9.22
CA LYS A 195 31.10 6.31 10.65
C LYS A 195 32.31 6.92 11.34
N ASN A 196 33.45 6.99 10.65
CA ASN A 196 34.74 7.27 11.30
C ASN A 196 35.15 8.74 11.25
N GLU A 197 34.53 9.52 10.36
CA GLU A 197 34.84 10.93 10.12
C GLU A 197 33.63 11.82 10.48
N ASP A 198 33.85 13.12 10.66
CA ASP A 198 32.82 14.14 10.81
C ASP A 198 32.20 14.42 9.42
N ALA A 199 31.29 13.54 8.98
CA ALA A 199 30.74 13.58 7.63
C ALA A 199 29.75 14.74 7.46
N ASN A 200 28.95 15.05 8.49
CA ASN A 200 27.98 16.15 8.46
C ASN A 200 28.66 17.53 8.68
N GLY A 201 29.91 17.57 9.16
CA GLY A 201 30.72 18.78 9.30
C GLY A 201 30.34 19.64 10.50
N ASN A 202 29.66 19.08 11.50
CA ASN A 202 29.23 19.84 12.69
C ASN A 202 30.28 19.89 13.83
N GLY A 203 31.38 19.15 13.71
CA GLY A 203 32.45 19.05 14.67
C GLY A 203 32.35 17.91 15.67
N ASP A 204 31.32 17.06 15.57
CA ASP A 204 31.13 15.83 16.37
C ASP A 204 30.99 14.62 15.46
N LYS A 205 32.04 13.84 15.32
CA LYS A 205 32.09 12.62 14.51
C LYS A 205 31.40 11.40 15.09
N ASN A 206 30.64 11.55 16.18
CA ASN A 206 29.97 10.44 16.84
C ASN A 206 28.45 10.51 16.75
N ASP A 207 27.90 11.48 16.04
CA ASP A 207 26.47 11.65 15.87
C ASP A 207 25.96 11.19 14.50
N GLU A 208 26.86 10.76 13.59
CA GLU A 208 26.52 10.20 12.30
C GLU A 208 25.95 8.78 12.41
N ILE A 209 24.88 8.54 11.66
CA ILE A 209 24.28 7.23 11.44
C ILE A 209 24.52 6.87 9.97
N PRO A 210 25.52 6.03 9.64
CA PRO A 210 25.89 5.78 8.25
C PRO A 210 24.73 5.21 7.42
N TYR A 211 24.01 4.20 7.95
CA TYR A 211 22.80 3.64 7.37
C TYR A 211 21.70 3.61 8.43
N GLY A 212 20.68 4.44 8.26
CA GLY A 212 19.58 4.59 9.20
C GLY A 212 18.22 4.38 8.53
N THR A 213 17.42 3.47 9.05
CA THR A 213 16.11 3.14 8.50
C THR A 213 15.15 2.64 9.57
N GLY A 214 13.85 2.72 9.31
CA GLY A 214 12.81 2.65 10.31
C GLY A 214 12.20 1.29 10.59
N ASN A 215 12.34 0.29 9.73
CA ASN A 215 11.64 -0.98 9.96
C ASN A 215 12.30 -2.19 9.28
N VAL A 216 11.70 -3.37 9.47
CA VAL A 216 12.18 -4.64 8.91
C VAL A 216 12.26 -4.63 7.39
N ASN A 217 11.39 -3.90 6.67
CA ASN A 217 11.46 -3.76 5.21
C ASN A 217 12.74 -3.08 4.75
N ALA A 218 13.31 -2.26 5.60
CA ALA A 218 14.63 -1.66 5.40
C ALA A 218 15.76 -2.70 5.38
N THR A 219 15.58 -3.84 6.02
CA THR A 219 16.48 -4.98 5.90
C THR A 219 16.55 -5.46 4.46
N PHE A 220 15.40 -5.60 3.80
CA PHE A 220 15.37 -6.01 2.40
C PHE A 220 16.01 -4.97 1.47
N ALA A 221 15.84 -3.68 1.74
CA ALA A 221 16.50 -2.62 0.97
C ALA A 221 18.04 -2.71 1.08
N TYR A 222 18.57 -3.01 2.27
CA TYR A 222 20.00 -3.20 2.48
C TYR A 222 20.56 -4.42 1.72
N ILE A 223 19.82 -5.53 1.73
CA ILE A 223 20.28 -6.80 1.13
C ILE A 223 19.91 -6.94 -0.35
N LEU A 224 19.23 -5.94 -0.93
CA LEU A 224 18.79 -5.95 -2.33
C LEU A 224 19.91 -6.24 -3.35
N PRO A 225 21.17 -5.73 -3.17
CA PRO A 225 22.28 -6.03 -4.09
C PRO A 225 22.62 -7.52 -4.22
N PHE A 226 22.11 -8.37 -3.34
CA PHE A 226 22.27 -9.83 -3.38
C PHE A 226 21.08 -10.55 -4.06
N ASP A 227 20.36 -9.89 -4.95
CA ASP A 227 19.14 -10.39 -5.61
C ASP A 227 18.05 -10.82 -4.61
N ASN A 228 17.77 -9.97 -3.65
CA ASN A 228 16.74 -10.17 -2.65
C ASN A 228 15.50 -9.30 -2.95
N ARG A 229 14.98 -9.39 -4.16
CA ARG A 229 13.81 -8.65 -4.64
C ARG A 229 12.52 -9.23 -4.06
N LEU A 230 11.69 -8.36 -3.51
CA LEU A 230 10.33 -8.74 -3.13
C LEU A 230 9.41 -8.75 -4.35
N GLY A 231 8.38 -9.58 -4.31
CA GLY A 231 7.33 -9.60 -5.31
C GLY A 231 6.27 -8.52 -5.09
N ALA A 232 5.27 -8.50 -5.95
CA ALA A 232 4.16 -7.56 -5.98
C ALA A 232 3.37 -7.55 -4.68
N ASP A 233 2.91 -8.72 -4.26
CA ASP A 233 2.39 -8.95 -2.92
C ASP A 233 3.50 -9.47 -2.03
N ASN A 234 4.08 -8.60 -1.23
CA ASN A 234 5.16 -8.97 -0.31
C ASN A 234 4.65 -9.60 1.00
N THR A 235 3.35 -9.82 1.16
CA THR A 235 2.75 -10.44 2.36
C THR A 235 3.43 -11.76 2.70
N TYR A 236 3.69 -12.56 1.69
CA TYR A 236 4.33 -13.87 1.82
C TYR A 236 5.83 -13.87 1.46
N GLU A 237 6.41 -12.71 1.21
CA GLU A 237 7.83 -12.52 0.86
C GLU A 237 8.30 -13.41 -0.28
N MET A 238 7.44 -13.53 -1.29
CA MET A 238 7.71 -14.29 -2.49
C MET A 238 8.51 -13.47 -3.51
N SER A 239 9.34 -14.15 -4.27
CA SER A 239 10.10 -13.60 -5.39
C SER A 239 10.10 -14.59 -6.57
N LEU A 240 10.65 -14.16 -7.70
CA LEU A 240 10.91 -15.02 -8.85
C LEU A 240 12.41 -15.21 -9.05
N LYS A 241 12.84 -16.47 -9.12
CA LYS A 241 14.19 -16.85 -9.55
C LYS A 241 14.07 -17.73 -10.81
N ASP A 242 14.67 -17.27 -11.90
CA ASP A 242 14.56 -17.95 -13.21
C ASP A 242 13.10 -18.22 -13.62
N GLY A 243 12.20 -17.27 -13.37
CA GLY A 243 10.77 -17.35 -13.64
C GLY A 243 9.99 -18.32 -12.75
N LYS A 244 10.56 -18.79 -11.63
CA LYS A 244 9.91 -19.71 -10.68
C LYS A 244 9.73 -19.05 -9.33
N PRO A 245 8.60 -19.28 -8.66
CA PRO A 245 8.34 -18.82 -7.30
C PRO A 245 9.38 -19.35 -6.31
N VAL A 246 9.93 -18.45 -5.48
CA VAL A 246 10.81 -18.78 -4.36
C VAL A 246 10.37 -18.01 -3.12
N TYR A 247 10.46 -18.64 -1.96
CA TYR A 247 10.34 -17.93 -0.68
C TYR A 247 11.68 -17.27 -0.38
N LEU A 248 11.69 -15.96 -0.32
CA LEU A 248 12.92 -15.18 -0.29
C LEU A 248 13.85 -15.58 0.86
N ARG A 249 13.29 -15.74 2.06
CA ARG A 249 14.08 -16.07 3.27
C ARG A 249 14.66 -17.48 3.28
N ALA A 250 14.34 -18.33 2.30
CA ALA A 250 14.91 -19.67 2.16
C ALA A 250 15.93 -19.79 1.00
N THR A 251 16.41 -18.67 0.45
CA THR A 251 17.35 -18.64 -0.66
C THR A 251 18.79 -18.44 -0.21
N GLU A 252 19.76 -18.94 -0.99
CA GLU A 252 21.19 -18.67 -0.76
C GLU A 252 21.53 -17.17 -0.92
N ASN A 253 20.78 -16.45 -1.77
CA ASN A 253 20.91 -15.01 -1.93
C ASN A 253 20.53 -14.26 -0.65
N TYR A 254 19.43 -14.69 0.01
CA TYR A 254 19.04 -14.15 1.32
C TYR A 254 20.11 -14.43 2.38
N LYS A 255 20.63 -15.67 2.43
CA LYS A 255 21.73 -16.03 3.34
C LYS A 255 22.93 -15.09 3.16
N ALA A 256 23.34 -14.87 1.91
CA ALA A 256 24.48 -13.99 1.59
C ALA A 256 24.19 -12.54 2.00
N GLY A 257 22.98 -12.02 1.73
CA GLY A 257 22.58 -10.67 2.11
C GLY A 257 22.54 -10.47 3.61
N ILE A 258 21.92 -11.39 4.37
CA ILE A 258 21.86 -11.33 5.84
C ILE A 258 23.25 -11.41 6.46
N LYS A 259 24.15 -12.23 5.89
CA LYS A 259 25.54 -12.29 6.33
C LYS A 259 26.25 -10.93 6.15
N ALA A 260 26.12 -10.32 4.97
CA ALA A 260 26.68 -9.00 4.68
C ALA A 260 26.10 -7.92 5.60
N MET A 261 24.79 -7.97 5.85
CA MET A 261 24.13 -7.06 6.80
C MET A 261 24.62 -7.26 8.23
N SER A 262 24.84 -8.50 8.67
CA SER A 262 25.41 -8.82 9.97
C SER A 262 26.80 -8.23 10.16
N GLU A 263 27.66 -8.38 9.15
CA GLU A 263 29.02 -7.82 9.15
C GLU A 263 28.97 -6.28 9.26
N ALA A 264 28.10 -5.62 8.50
CA ALA A 264 27.91 -4.18 8.57
C ALA A 264 27.34 -3.70 9.91
N TYR A 265 26.33 -4.40 10.45
CA TYR A 265 25.75 -4.07 11.76
C TYR A 265 26.77 -4.19 12.87
N GLN A 266 27.50 -5.30 12.92
CA GLN A 266 28.56 -5.52 13.92
C GLN A 266 29.73 -4.53 13.79
N ALA A 267 30.00 -4.06 12.58
CA ALA A 267 30.94 -2.98 12.33
C ALA A 267 30.39 -1.59 12.72
N GLY A 268 29.11 -1.49 13.11
CA GLY A 268 28.44 -0.24 13.49
C GLY A 268 28.19 0.69 12.31
N LEU A 269 28.01 0.13 11.12
CA LEU A 269 27.67 0.86 9.89
C LEU A 269 26.16 1.03 9.71
N ILE A 270 25.37 0.29 10.47
CA ILE A 270 23.89 0.33 10.49
C ILE A 270 23.46 0.83 11.87
N ASP A 271 22.38 1.61 11.92
CA ASP A 271 21.79 2.11 13.16
C ASP A 271 21.63 0.98 14.18
N SER A 272 22.26 1.14 15.34
CA SER A 272 22.22 0.14 16.41
C SER A 272 20.82 -0.11 16.98
N GLU A 273 19.90 0.83 16.79
CA GLU A 273 18.52 0.73 17.26
C GLU A 273 17.57 0.13 16.20
N LEU A 274 18.08 -0.35 15.06
CA LEU A 274 17.30 -0.89 13.93
C LEU A 274 16.19 -1.86 14.36
N PHE A 275 16.43 -2.72 15.34
CA PHE A 275 15.46 -3.72 15.81
C PHE A 275 14.67 -3.30 17.08
N THR A 276 14.93 -2.11 17.61
CA THR A 276 14.33 -1.64 18.87
C THR A 276 13.56 -0.32 18.72
N GLN A 277 13.80 0.43 17.66
CA GLN A 277 13.10 1.68 17.36
C GLN A 277 11.84 1.42 16.54
N ASP A 278 10.83 2.27 16.75
CA ASP A 278 9.67 2.36 15.86
C ASP A 278 9.92 3.36 14.72
N GLU A 279 8.96 3.45 13.78
CA GLU A 279 9.06 4.36 12.63
C GLU A 279 9.09 5.84 13.05
N SER A 280 8.43 6.21 14.13
CA SER A 280 8.45 7.59 14.62
C SER A 280 9.85 7.99 15.11
N MET A 281 10.52 7.09 15.84
CA MET A 281 11.90 7.30 16.32
C MET A 281 12.88 7.38 15.14
N ALA A 282 12.75 6.48 14.16
CA ALA A 282 13.60 6.48 12.98
C ALA A 282 13.37 7.72 12.10
N SER A 283 12.12 8.11 11.92
CA SER A 283 11.76 9.34 11.19
C SER A 283 12.33 10.59 11.89
N ALA A 284 12.28 10.66 13.21
CA ALA A 284 12.89 11.76 13.97
C ALA A 284 14.41 11.90 13.73
N LYS A 285 15.12 10.78 13.51
CA LYS A 285 16.55 10.79 13.15
C LYS A 285 16.79 11.29 11.73
N ARG A 286 15.97 10.83 10.76
CA ARG A 286 16.07 11.25 9.35
C ARG A 286 15.69 12.70 9.13
N MET A 287 14.69 13.18 9.88
CA MET A 287 14.13 14.54 9.79
C MET A 287 14.62 15.43 10.95
N ASP A 288 15.83 15.20 11.47
CA ASP A 288 16.42 16.10 12.48
C ASP A 288 16.40 17.54 11.97
N LYS A 289 16.11 18.49 12.87
CA LYS A 289 15.89 19.89 12.47
C LYS A 289 17.16 20.74 12.43
N GLU A 290 18.23 20.25 13.02
CA GLU A 290 19.47 21.00 13.18
C GLU A 290 20.53 20.57 12.19
N VAL A 291 20.68 19.26 11.98
CA VAL A 291 21.72 18.69 11.12
C VAL A 291 21.28 17.36 10.51
N ALA A 292 21.72 17.08 9.29
CA ALA A 292 21.51 15.76 8.69
C ALA A 292 22.32 14.72 9.47
N ARG A 293 21.66 13.76 10.13
CA ARG A 293 22.29 12.76 10.98
C ARG A 293 22.41 11.38 10.31
N VAL A 294 21.73 11.16 9.20
CA VAL A 294 21.67 9.86 8.53
C VAL A 294 22.34 9.95 7.17
N GLY A 295 23.35 9.14 6.92
CA GLY A 295 24.09 9.13 5.66
C GLY A 295 23.30 8.50 4.50
N VAL A 296 22.65 7.36 4.76
CA VAL A 296 21.87 6.61 3.77
C VAL A 296 20.56 6.12 4.39
N SER A 297 19.45 6.28 3.68
CA SER A 297 18.16 5.68 4.05
C SER A 297 17.29 5.41 2.82
N GLY A 298 16.31 4.52 2.98
CA GLY A 298 15.29 4.26 1.96
C GLY A 298 14.10 5.20 2.10
N GLY A 299 13.50 5.57 0.97
CA GLY A 299 12.29 6.39 0.94
C GLY A 299 11.68 6.52 -0.46
N TRP A 300 10.54 7.23 -0.53
CA TRP A 300 9.83 7.49 -1.77
C TRP A 300 10.51 8.61 -2.57
N THR A 301 10.70 9.76 -1.93
CA THR A 301 11.45 10.91 -2.42
C THR A 301 12.32 11.46 -1.29
N ALA A 302 13.30 12.29 -1.60
CA ALA A 302 14.18 12.86 -0.60
C ALA A 302 13.41 13.81 0.35
N ASP A 303 12.52 14.64 -0.17
CA ASP A 303 11.70 15.59 0.62
C ASP A 303 10.78 14.87 1.61
N ALA A 304 10.14 13.79 1.19
CA ALA A 304 9.31 12.96 2.07
C ALA A 304 10.12 12.21 3.13
N THR A 305 11.41 11.94 2.88
CA THR A 305 12.26 11.11 3.74
C THR A 305 13.08 11.92 4.72
N PHE A 306 13.66 13.05 4.29
CA PHE A 306 14.64 13.85 5.05
C PHE A 306 14.18 15.27 5.39
N GLY A 307 12.99 15.67 4.94
CA GLY A 307 12.39 16.95 5.28
C GLY A 307 13.30 18.14 4.94
N LEU A 308 13.71 18.92 5.95
CA LEU A 308 14.50 20.14 5.78
C LEU A 308 15.90 19.94 5.16
N HIS A 309 16.42 18.73 5.18
CA HIS A 309 17.74 18.38 4.63
C HIS A 309 17.65 17.66 3.28
N ALA A 310 16.49 17.62 2.66
CA ALA A 310 16.27 16.87 1.41
C ALA A 310 17.24 17.23 0.28
N ASP A 311 17.64 18.51 0.19
CA ASP A 311 18.58 19.05 -0.79
C ASP A 311 20.03 18.55 -0.61
N GLU A 312 20.36 17.96 0.54
CA GLU A 312 21.64 17.31 0.78
C GLU A 312 21.70 15.88 0.22
N TYR A 313 20.55 15.29 -0.15
CA TYR A 313 20.44 13.88 -0.58
C TYR A 313 20.15 13.76 -2.07
N VAL A 314 20.72 12.72 -2.63
CA VAL A 314 20.44 12.29 -4.00
C VAL A 314 20.04 10.81 -4.02
N ALA A 315 19.27 10.39 -5.02
CA ALA A 315 18.95 8.99 -5.22
C ALA A 315 20.24 8.20 -5.48
N LEU A 316 20.42 7.10 -4.76
CA LEU A 316 21.53 6.19 -4.95
C LEU A 316 21.21 5.26 -6.12
N THR A 317 22.03 5.32 -7.17
CA THR A 317 21.93 4.34 -8.27
C THR A 317 22.00 2.92 -7.68
N PRO A 318 21.16 1.98 -8.11
CA PRO A 318 21.18 0.62 -7.59
C PRO A 318 22.59 0.02 -7.64
N LEU A 319 23.05 -0.46 -6.51
CA LEU A 319 24.43 -0.97 -6.36
C LEU A 319 24.58 -2.29 -7.12
N ALA A 320 25.69 -2.45 -7.83
CA ALA A 320 26.05 -3.74 -8.37
C ALA A 320 26.42 -4.70 -7.23
N GLY A 321 25.74 -5.84 -7.19
CA GLY A 321 25.98 -6.90 -6.23
C GLY A 321 27.22 -7.74 -6.56
N PRO A 322 27.50 -8.81 -5.79
CA PRO A 322 28.64 -9.70 -6.03
C PRO A 322 28.60 -10.42 -7.39
N ASP A 323 27.43 -10.54 -8.01
CA ASP A 323 27.23 -11.11 -9.34
C ASP A 323 27.39 -10.09 -10.48
N GLY A 324 27.64 -8.81 -10.15
CA GLY A 324 27.79 -7.69 -11.07
C GLY A 324 26.47 -7.11 -11.58
N ASN A 325 25.31 -7.64 -11.15
CA ASN A 325 24.01 -7.13 -11.53
C ASN A 325 23.51 -6.07 -10.55
N ARG A 326 22.58 -5.22 -11.03
CA ARG A 326 21.88 -4.22 -10.23
C ARG A 326 20.43 -4.62 -10.11
N TYR A 327 19.86 -4.48 -8.92
CA TYR A 327 18.51 -4.91 -8.61
C TYR A 327 17.71 -3.76 -8.03
N VAL A 328 16.43 -3.68 -8.39
CA VAL A 328 15.46 -2.75 -7.83
C VAL A 328 14.22 -3.51 -7.37
N PHE A 329 13.51 -2.96 -6.40
CA PHE A 329 12.15 -3.40 -6.11
C PHE A 329 11.24 -2.82 -7.17
N SER A 330 10.85 -3.63 -8.12
CA SER A 330 9.93 -3.25 -9.19
C SER A 330 8.65 -4.04 -9.12
N ASP A 331 7.55 -3.33 -9.26
CA ASP A 331 6.24 -3.95 -9.26
C ASP A 331 5.23 -3.10 -10.03
N PRO A 332 5.16 -3.30 -11.34
CA PRO A 332 4.23 -2.55 -12.19
C PRO A 332 2.76 -2.83 -11.84
N ASP A 333 2.46 -3.97 -11.22
CA ASP A 333 1.09 -4.35 -10.91
C ASP A 333 0.65 -3.86 -9.53
N HIS A 334 1.55 -3.73 -8.56
CA HIS A 334 1.21 -3.35 -7.18
C HIS A 334 0.75 -1.89 -7.06
N TYR A 335 1.47 -0.97 -7.69
CA TYR A 335 1.15 0.46 -7.60
C TYR A 335 0.06 0.89 -8.56
N ASN A 336 -0.03 0.24 -9.73
CA ASN A 336 -1.01 0.57 -10.74
C ASN A 336 -2.36 -0.09 -10.47
N TYR A 337 -2.36 -1.37 -10.11
CA TYR A 337 -3.57 -2.17 -9.98
C TYR A 337 -3.81 -2.55 -8.51
N ALA A 338 -5.05 -2.49 -8.09
CA ALA A 338 -5.49 -3.20 -6.89
C ALA A 338 -6.91 -3.72 -7.08
N ARG A 339 -7.21 -4.81 -6.37
CA ARG A 339 -8.56 -5.26 -6.07
C ARG A 339 -8.97 -4.73 -4.71
N ASN A 340 -10.20 -4.96 -4.30
CA ASN A 340 -10.74 -4.60 -2.98
C ASN A 340 -10.91 -3.08 -2.75
N GLU A 341 -11.10 -2.32 -3.83
CA GLU A 341 -11.29 -0.87 -3.72
C GLU A 341 -12.71 -0.45 -3.32
N LEU A 342 -13.70 -1.28 -3.56
CA LEU A 342 -15.05 -1.15 -3.00
C LEU A 342 -15.65 -2.54 -2.82
N LEU A 343 -16.04 -2.87 -1.59
CA LEU A 343 -16.79 -4.07 -1.25
C LEU A 343 -18.17 -3.65 -0.73
N ILE A 344 -19.22 -4.26 -1.25
CA ILE A 344 -20.59 -4.00 -0.79
C ILE A 344 -20.99 -5.13 0.16
N THR A 345 -21.48 -4.76 1.34
CA THR A 345 -21.89 -5.73 2.35
C THR A 345 -23.34 -6.16 2.17
N THR A 346 -23.72 -7.26 2.81
CA THR A 346 -25.12 -7.71 2.84
C THR A 346 -26.05 -6.81 3.66
N SER A 347 -25.52 -5.76 4.31
CA SER A 347 -26.32 -4.73 5.00
C SER A 347 -26.90 -3.70 4.03
N ALA A 348 -26.27 -3.52 2.86
CA ALA A 348 -26.74 -2.56 1.84
C ALA A 348 -28.10 -2.98 1.29
N LYS A 349 -29.09 -2.08 1.37
CA LYS A 349 -30.46 -2.35 0.92
C LYS A 349 -30.63 -2.16 -0.59
N ASN A 350 -29.89 -1.21 -1.17
CA ASN A 350 -29.95 -0.84 -2.58
C ASN A 350 -28.53 -0.91 -3.18
N PRO A 351 -27.89 -2.11 -3.28
CA PRO A 351 -26.52 -2.23 -3.76
C PRO A 351 -26.34 -1.73 -5.20
N GLU A 352 -27.38 -1.82 -6.04
CA GLU A 352 -27.39 -1.28 -7.41
C GLU A 352 -27.15 0.24 -7.43
N LYS A 353 -27.68 1.00 -6.48
CA LYS A 353 -27.46 2.44 -6.39
C LYS A 353 -26.02 2.80 -6.03
N LEU A 354 -25.41 2.04 -5.12
CA LEU A 354 -23.98 2.18 -4.83
C LEU A 354 -23.12 1.86 -6.05
N LEU A 355 -23.50 0.87 -6.84
CA LEU A 355 -22.78 0.52 -8.07
C LEU A 355 -22.96 1.58 -9.17
N GLU A 356 -24.16 2.14 -9.35
CA GLU A 356 -24.39 3.28 -10.25
C GLU A 356 -23.54 4.51 -9.86
N TRP A 357 -23.39 4.77 -8.56
CA TRP A 357 -22.48 5.78 -8.04
C TRP A 357 -21.01 5.42 -8.34
N ALA A 358 -20.59 4.20 -8.03
CA ALA A 358 -19.24 3.73 -8.22
C ALA A 358 -18.82 3.65 -9.71
N ASP A 359 -19.76 3.41 -10.64
CA ASP A 359 -19.45 3.37 -12.07
C ASP A 359 -18.96 4.70 -12.62
N GLN A 360 -19.35 5.83 -12.00
CA GLN A 360 -18.90 7.16 -12.39
C GLN A 360 -17.39 7.34 -12.20
N PHE A 361 -16.76 6.56 -11.33
CA PHE A 361 -15.31 6.60 -11.07
C PHE A 361 -14.48 6.04 -12.23
N TYR A 362 -15.08 5.21 -13.10
CA TYR A 362 -14.40 4.52 -14.19
C TYR A 362 -14.36 5.34 -15.49
N THR A 363 -14.00 6.61 -15.35
CA THR A 363 -13.71 7.53 -16.46
C THR A 363 -12.37 8.21 -16.25
N ASP A 364 -11.74 8.68 -17.32
CA ASP A 364 -10.48 9.43 -17.26
C ASP A 364 -10.62 10.66 -16.35
N ASP A 365 -11.72 11.42 -16.52
CA ASP A 365 -12.03 12.61 -15.72
C ASP A 365 -12.13 12.29 -14.21
N ALA A 366 -12.81 11.22 -13.87
CA ALA A 366 -12.99 10.81 -12.48
C ALA A 366 -11.68 10.27 -11.89
N SER A 367 -10.95 9.46 -12.65
CA SER A 367 -9.72 8.84 -12.19
C SER A 367 -8.66 9.88 -11.79
N ILE A 368 -8.49 10.94 -12.58
CA ILE A 368 -7.52 11.99 -12.23
C ILE A 368 -7.97 12.82 -11.02
N GLN A 369 -9.27 13.12 -10.92
CA GLN A 369 -9.82 13.88 -9.79
C GLN A 369 -9.81 13.08 -8.47
N THR A 370 -10.12 11.80 -8.51
CA THR A 370 -10.08 10.93 -7.33
C THR A 370 -8.66 10.64 -6.85
N PHE A 371 -7.66 10.94 -7.69
CA PHE A 371 -6.25 10.72 -7.37
C PHE A 371 -5.52 11.98 -6.91
N TYR A 372 -5.77 13.15 -7.52
CA TYR A 372 -5.07 14.40 -7.20
C TYR A 372 -5.97 15.50 -6.62
N GLY A 373 -7.29 15.32 -6.66
CA GLY A 373 -8.29 16.31 -6.25
C GLY A 373 -9.09 16.85 -7.42
N SER A 374 -10.28 17.34 -7.11
CA SER A 374 -11.27 17.80 -8.06
C SER A 374 -10.77 18.92 -8.97
N PHE A 375 -11.39 19.07 -10.15
CA PHE A 375 -11.07 20.15 -11.08
C PHE A 375 -11.19 21.53 -10.40
N GLY A 376 -10.15 22.35 -10.59
CA GLY A 376 -9.99 23.66 -9.95
C GLY A 376 -9.42 23.62 -8.53
N ILE A 377 -9.18 22.43 -7.96
CA ILE A 377 -8.55 22.25 -6.63
C ILE A 377 -7.20 21.54 -6.78
N GLY A 378 -7.18 20.31 -7.25
CA GLY A 378 -5.97 19.51 -7.43
C GLY A 378 -5.64 19.23 -8.89
N THR A 379 -6.61 19.40 -9.78
CA THR A 379 -6.45 19.14 -11.22
C THR A 379 -7.19 20.16 -12.07
N GLU A 380 -6.87 20.20 -13.36
CA GLU A 380 -7.63 20.91 -14.37
C GLU A 380 -7.55 20.20 -15.74
N LYS A 381 -8.50 20.50 -16.63
CA LYS A 381 -8.46 20.04 -18.01
C LYS A 381 -7.60 20.97 -18.85
N THR A 382 -6.76 20.40 -19.72
CA THR A 382 -6.02 21.12 -20.75
C THR A 382 -6.60 20.85 -22.15
N GLU A 383 -6.04 21.46 -23.19
CA GLU A 383 -6.47 21.18 -24.56
C GLU A 383 -6.18 19.74 -25.00
N THR A 384 -5.18 19.09 -24.41
CA THR A 384 -4.68 17.77 -24.79
C THR A 384 -4.87 16.68 -23.72
N GLY A 385 -5.31 17.05 -22.52
CA GLY A 385 -5.46 16.13 -21.40
C GLY A 385 -5.75 16.82 -20.09
N TYR A 386 -4.85 16.69 -19.13
CA TYR A 386 -5.01 17.15 -17.75
C TYR A 386 -3.73 17.81 -17.23
N ALA A 387 -3.87 18.68 -16.24
CA ALA A 387 -2.75 19.17 -15.46
C ALA A 387 -3.01 18.95 -13.97
N VAL A 388 -1.97 18.58 -13.23
CA VAL A 388 -1.96 18.56 -11.76
C VAL A 388 -1.60 19.96 -11.29
N LEU A 389 -2.48 20.55 -10.48
CA LEU A 389 -2.30 21.89 -9.97
C LEU A 389 -1.30 21.93 -8.81
N PRO A 390 -0.54 23.02 -8.66
CA PRO A 390 0.38 23.14 -7.54
C PRO A 390 -0.37 23.16 -6.20
N PRO A 391 0.26 22.62 -5.14
CA PRO A 391 -0.34 22.61 -3.81
C PRO A 391 -0.54 24.04 -3.28
N GLN A 392 -1.51 24.22 -2.41
CA GLN A 392 -1.84 25.50 -1.78
C GLN A 392 -1.48 25.46 -0.28
N ASP A 393 -1.59 26.61 0.38
CA ASP A 393 -1.44 26.79 1.83
C ASP A 393 -0.12 26.26 2.41
N GLY A 394 0.95 26.24 1.60
CA GLY A 394 2.28 25.79 2.00
C GLY A 394 2.37 24.27 2.24
N LYS A 395 1.44 23.50 1.68
CA LYS A 395 1.43 22.04 1.72
C LYS A 395 2.42 21.45 0.72
N SER A 396 2.89 20.22 0.96
CA SER A 396 3.56 19.44 -0.08
C SER A 396 2.55 18.95 -1.13
N ALA A 397 3.02 18.58 -2.31
CA ALA A 397 2.17 18.06 -3.38
C ALA A 397 1.42 16.79 -2.93
N ASP A 398 2.10 15.92 -2.18
CA ASP A 398 1.50 14.67 -1.68
C ASP A 398 0.45 14.96 -0.59
N GLU A 399 0.77 15.82 0.41
CA GLU A 399 -0.19 16.20 1.45
C GLU A 399 -1.44 16.87 0.85
N TRP A 400 -1.27 17.71 -0.18
CA TRP A 400 -2.38 18.38 -0.86
C TRP A 400 -3.31 17.38 -1.56
N ALA A 401 -2.74 16.41 -2.25
CA ALA A 401 -3.51 15.37 -2.90
C ALA A 401 -4.27 14.50 -1.86
N TRP A 402 -3.63 14.13 -0.75
CA TRP A 402 -4.29 13.39 0.33
C TRP A 402 -5.44 14.15 0.99
N ILE A 403 -5.34 15.45 1.15
CA ILE A 403 -6.41 16.29 1.72
C ILE A 403 -7.63 16.32 0.78
N ASN A 404 -7.39 16.42 -0.54
CA ASN A 404 -8.42 16.78 -1.51
C ASN A 404 -8.92 15.60 -2.38
N SER A 405 -8.46 14.37 -2.12
CA SER A 405 -8.87 13.20 -2.91
C SER A 405 -8.84 11.90 -2.10
N LEU A 406 -9.38 10.84 -2.70
CA LEU A 406 -9.21 9.47 -2.21
C LEU A 406 -7.77 8.98 -2.35
N ARG A 407 -6.98 9.64 -3.18
CA ARG A 407 -5.57 9.34 -3.47
C ARG A 407 -5.40 7.89 -3.94
N ASP A 408 -4.66 7.09 -3.17
CA ASP A 408 -4.36 5.70 -3.52
C ASP A 408 -5.57 4.76 -3.39
N PHE A 409 -6.67 5.19 -2.79
CA PHE A 409 -7.83 4.35 -2.48
C PHE A 409 -9.04 4.67 -3.34
N GLY A 410 -9.97 3.72 -3.38
CA GLY A 410 -11.22 3.82 -4.11
C GLY A 410 -11.13 3.47 -5.60
N PRO A 411 -12.28 3.12 -6.20
CA PRO A 411 -12.37 2.74 -7.61
C PRO A 411 -11.81 3.82 -8.54
N LYS A 412 -11.09 3.44 -9.58
CA LYS A 412 -10.62 4.29 -10.69
C LYS A 412 -10.02 3.41 -11.79
N TYR A 413 -9.95 3.92 -13.01
CA TYR A 413 -9.27 3.23 -14.09
C TYR A 413 -8.74 4.21 -15.13
N VAL A 414 -7.48 4.05 -15.49
CA VAL A 414 -6.85 4.73 -16.61
C VAL A 414 -6.31 3.73 -17.61
N ALA A 415 -6.57 3.98 -18.91
CA ALA A 415 -6.03 3.16 -19.97
C ALA A 415 -4.53 3.42 -20.18
N ASP A 416 -3.85 2.50 -20.87
CA ASP A 416 -2.47 2.69 -21.28
C ASP A 416 -2.32 3.97 -22.12
N GLY A 417 -1.25 4.73 -21.87
CA GLY A 417 -1.01 6.04 -22.49
C GLY A 417 -1.80 7.20 -21.88
N PHE A 418 -2.56 6.97 -20.79
CA PHE A 418 -3.20 8.06 -20.07
C PHE A 418 -2.18 9.04 -19.48
N ASN A 419 -1.12 8.52 -18.87
CA ASN A 419 -0.10 9.34 -18.21
C ASN A 419 0.59 10.32 -19.17
N ASP A 420 0.71 9.98 -20.46
CA ASP A 420 1.28 10.87 -21.50
C ASP A 420 0.45 12.14 -21.72
N LYS A 421 -0.78 12.19 -21.20
CA LYS A 421 -1.69 13.33 -21.29
C LYS A 421 -1.77 14.15 -20.02
N VAL A 422 -0.96 13.82 -19.00
CA VAL A 422 -0.98 14.48 -17.69
C VAL A 422 0.26 15.35 -17.54
N GLU A 423 0.03 16.66 -17.44
CA GLU A 423 1.07 17.63 -17.10
C GLU A 423 1.22 17.64 -15.58
N ILE A 424 2.44 17.37 -15.07
CA ILE A 424 2.78 17.34 -13.64
C ILE A 424 4.13 18.03 -13.41
N ASP A 425 4.31 18.65 -12.24
CA ASP A 425 5.58 19.22 -11.83
C ASP A 425 6.58 18.11 -11.47
N GLU A 426 7.63 17.96 -12.28
CA GLU A 426 8.69 16.94 -12.10
C GLU A 426 9.65 17.27 -10.94
N SER A 427 9.53 18.42 -10.31
CA SER A 427 10.39 18.83 -9.19
C SER A 427 9.85 18.41 -7.82
N GLN A 428 8.65 17.84 -7.73
CA GLN A 428 8.01 17.47 -6.48
C GLN A 428 7.03 16.30 -6.62
N GLY A 429 6.75 15.65 -5.50
CA GLY A 429 5.72 14.61 -5.39
C GLY A 429 5.89 13.45 -6.37
N ASP A 430 4.80 13.03 -7.01
CA ASP A 430 4.82 11.92 -7.97
C ASP A 430 5.60 12.25 -9.25
N GLY A 431 5.61 13.50 -9.69
CA GLY A 431 6.42 13.91 -10.84
C GLY A 431 7.90 13.70 -10.58
N LEU A 432 8.39 14.16 -9.44
CA LEU A 432 9.78 13.92 -9.00
C LEU A 432 10.08 12.42 -8.89
N LYS A 433 9.15 11.64 -8.31
CA LYS A 433 9.33 10.19 -8.18
C LYS A 433 9.46 9.51 -9.54
N LEU A 434 8.61 9.85 -10.50
CA LEU A 434 8.66 9.29 -11.85
C LEU A 434 9.95 9.68 -12.59
N GLU A 435 10.42 10.92 -12.43
CA GLU A 435 11.69 11.37 -13.00
C GLU A 435 12.88 10.60 -12.39
N LEU A 436 12.94 10.50 -11.06
CA LEU A 436 13.97 9.73 -10.36
C LEU A 436 14.01 8.25 -10.79
N ASP A 437 12.84 7.66 -11.04
CA ASP A 437 12.73 6.25 -11.43
C ASP A 437 13.13 6.02 -12.90
N SER A 438 13.03 7.04 -13.74
CA SER A 438 13.26 6.93 -15.19
C SER A 438 14.62 6.30 -15.53
N GLU A 439 15.66 6.67 -14.81
CA GLU A 439 17.03 6.16 -15.01
C GLU A 439 17.20 4.71 -14.52
N ILE A 440 16.43 4.29 -13.48
CA ILE A 440 16.60 2.97 -12.86
C ILE A 440 15.57 1.95 -13.34
N ASN A 441 14.56 2.35 -14.10
CA ASN A 441 13.56 1.46 -14.72
C ASN A 441 14.21 0.35 -15.57
N GLN A 442 15.37 0.60 -16.16
CA GLN A 442 16.13 -0.40 -16.91
C GLN A 442 16.58 -1.62 -16.09
N TYR A 443 16.62 -1.51 -14.77
CA TYR A 443 16.97 -2.59 -13.84
C TYR A 443 15.74 -3.33 -13.31
N ALA A 444 14.54 -2.91 -13.71
CA ALA A 444 13.29 -3.57 -13.31
C ALA A 444 13.21 -4.97 -13.93
N LEU A 445 12.95 -5.95 -13.10
CA LEU A 445 12.77 -7.35 -13.49
C LEU A 445 11.38 -7.82 -13.08
N PRO A 446 10.84 -8.86 -13.75
CA PRO A 446 9.54 -9.40 -13.36
C PRO A 446 9.51 -9.78 -11.88
N ALA A 447 8.49 -9.28 -11.17
CA ALA A 447 8.22 -9.61 -9.77
C ALA A 447 7.28 -10.83 -9.68
N PHE A 448 7.21 -11.44 -8.50
CA PHE A 448 6.15 -12.41 -8.22
C PHE A 448 4.82 -11.65 -8.21
N PRO A 449 3.85 -12.02 -9.08
CA PRO A 449 2.63 -11.23 -9.28
C PRO A 449 1.67 -11.34 -8.09
N ASN A 450 0.71 -10.44 -8.05
CA ASN A 450 -0.41 -10.50 -7.10
C ASN A 450 -1.38 -11.61 -7.52
N VAL A 451 -1.15 -12.81 -7.01
CA VAL A 451 -1.93 -14.01 -7.33
C VAL A 451 -3.18 -14.13 -6.46
N SER A 452 -4.18 -14.85 -6.95
CA SER A 452 -5.40 -15.16 -6.18
C SER A 452 -5.34 -16.55 -5.56
N TYR A 453 -5.78 -16.65 -4.31
CA TYR A 453 -5.84 -17.89 -3.55
C TYR A 453 -7.30 -18.31 -3.29
N SER A 454 -7.57 -19.62 -3.26
CA SER A 454 -8.86 -20.12 -2.77
C SER A 454 -8.98 -19.93 -1.26
N GLN A 455 -10.21 -19.99 -0.75
CA GLN A 455 -10.45 -19.94 0.70
C GLN A 455 -9.70 -21.04 1.47
N GLU A 456 -9.61 -22.25 0.90
CA GLU A 456 -8.85 -23.35 1.50
C GLU A 456 -7.35 -23.03 1.53
N GLU A 457 -6.80 -22.51 0.43
CA GLU A 457 -5.40 -22.07 0.34
C GLU A 457 -5.10 -20.95 1.33
N LEU A 458 -5.95 -19.91 1.42
CA LEU A 458 -5.77 -18.81 2.38
C LEU A 458 -5.81 -19.29 3.83
N THR A 459 -6.72 -20.21 4.15
CA THR A 459 -6.79 -20.81 5.49
C THR A 459 -5.50 -21.57 5.83
N ARG A 460 -4.97 -22.32 4.86
CA ARG A 460 -3.71 -23.07 5.05
C ARG A 460 -2.50 -22.12 5.12
N LEU A 461 -2.42 -21.16 4.21
CA LEU A 461 -1.35 -20.15 4.22
C LEU A 461 -1.30 -19.38 5.54
N SER A 462 -2.45 -18.91 6.03
CA SER A 462 -2.51 -18.19 7.31
C SER A 462 -1.99 -19.02 8.48
N ALA A 463 -2.33 -20.31 8.51
CA ALA A 463 -1.87 -21.21 9.57
C ALA A 463 -0.36 -21.50 9.49
N ILE A 464 0.17 -21.74 8.29
CA ILE A 464 1.58 -22.12 8.09
C ILE A 464 2.49 -20.89 8.19
N TYR A 465 2.08 -19.77 7.55
CA TYR A 465 2.96 -18.60 7.39
C TYR A 465 3.24 -17.89 8.71
N VAL A 466 2.31 -17.87 9.65
CA VAL A 466 2.53 -17.27 10.98
C VAL A 466 3.76 -17.88 11.67
N ASP A 467 3.87 -19.19 11.67
CA ASP A 467 4.99 -19.89 12.30
C ASP A 467 6.29 -19.70 11.51
N ILE A 468 6.24 -19.83 10.19
CA ILE A 468 7.38 -19.63 9.28
C ILE A 468 7.92 -18.20 9.43
N ASN A 469 7.04 -17.19 9.32
CA ASN A 469 7.45 -15.78 9.37
C ASN A 469 8.01 -15.39 10.73
N SER A 470 7.35 -15.82 11.82
CA SER A 470 7.82 -15.55 13.18
C SER A 470 9.22 -16.13 13.41
N TYR A 471 9.43 -17.40 13.04
CA TYR A 471 10.73 -18.04 13.18
C TYR A 471 11.80 -17.40 12.28
N ALA A 472 11.48 -17.14 11.02
CA ALA A 472 12.40 -16.51 10.06
C ALA A 472 12.81 -15.10 10.50
N THR A 473 11.87 -14.30 11.02
CA THR A 473 12.14 -12.95 11.55
C THR A 473 13.03 -13.00 12.78
N GLN A 474 12.76 -13.92 13.71
CA GLN A 474 13.59 -14.12 14.89
C GLN A 474 15.02 -14.51 14.50
N MET A 475 15.19 -15.44 13.56
CA MET A 475 16.50 -15.88 13.12
C MET A 475 17.25 -14.78 12.36
N ALA A 476 16.58 -14.02 11.49
CA ALA A 476 17.18 -12.87 10.81
C ALA A 476 17.73 -11.84 11.80
N SER A 477 16.93 -11.42 12.77
CA SER A 477 17.34 -10.47 13.80
C SER A 477 18.52 -11.00 14.61
N LYS A 478 18.46 -12.27 15.00
CA LYS A 478 19.57 -12.94 15.71
C LYS A 478 20.86 -12.91 14.87
N TRP A 479 20.79 -13.30 13.61
CA TRP A 479 21.97 -13.36 12.76
C TRP A 479 22.56 -11.99 12.44
N VAL A 480 21.73 -10.98 12.26
CA VAL A 480 22.23 -9.62 12.06
C VAL A 480 22.98 -9.14 13.31
N VAL A 481 22.41 -9.35 14.50
CA VAL A 481 22.99 -8.87 15.75
C VAL A 481 24.17 -9.74 16.22
N GLU A 482 24.06 -11.07 16.16
CA GLU A 482 25.00 -12.01 16.77
C GLU A 482 25.89 -12.74 15.77
N GLY A 483 25.52 -12.74 14.49
CA GLY A 483 26.15 -13.55 13.45
C GLY A 483 25.73 -15.02 13.51
N GLY A 484 26.53 -15.88 12.85
CA GLY A 484 26.37 -17.33 12.95
C GLY A 484 25.56 -18.00 11.84
N ILE A 485 25.03 -17.26 10.87
CA ILE A 485 24.17 -17.76 9.80
C ILE A 485 24.79 -18.95 9.02
N ASP A 486 26.08 -18.92 8.74
CA ASP A 486 26.76 -20.00 8.01
C ASP A 486 26.70 -21.35 8.75
N LYS A 487 26.66 -21.33 10.08
CA LYS A 487 26.62 -22.54 10.90
C LYS A 487 25.22 -23.07 11.14
N GLU A 488 24.24 -22.16 11.12
CA GLU A 488 22.86 -22.45 11.51
C GLU A 488 21.92 -22.59 10.30
N TRP A 489 22.38 -22.29 9.08
CA TRP A 489 21.54 -22.24 7.90
C TRP A 489 20.83 -23.56 7.56
N ASP A 490 21.55 -24.66 7.60
CA ASP A 490 20.97 -25.98 7.28
C ASP A 490 19.89 -26.39 8.28
N ASP A 491 20.15 -26.13 9.58
CA ASP A 491 19.15 -26.38 10.63
C ASP A 491 17.94 -25.45 10.51
N TYR A 492 18.15 -24.20 10.13
CA TYR A 492 17.08 -23.24 9.84
C TYR A 492 16.17 -23.72 8.70
N ILE A 493 16.74 -24.09 7.57
CA ILE A 493 15.97 -24.62 6.43
C ILE A 493 15.20 -25.89 6.83
N LYS A 494 15.83 -26.79 7.59
CA LYS A 494 15.17 -27.98 8.11
C LYS A 494 13.99 -27.64 9.03
N GLN A 495 14.13 -26.62 9.86
CA GLN A 495 13.07 -26.16 10.75
C GLN A 495 11.92 -25.52 9.98
N LEU A 496 12.19 -24.66 8.98
CA LEU A 496 11.16 -24.11 8.09
C LEU A 496 10.35 -25.23 7.40
N LYS A 497 11.02 -26.29 6.92
CA LYS A 497 10.34 -27.45 6.34
C LYS A 497 9.47 -28.19 7.35
N ALA A 498 9.92 -28.33 8.58
CA ALA A 498 9.14 -28.93 9.65
C ALA A 498 7.89 -28.09 10.02
N MET A 499 7.94 -26.77 9.81
CA MET A 499 6.83 -25.85 9.98
C MET A 499 5.87 -25.80 8.79
N GLY A 500 6.19 -26.46 7.66
CA GLY A 500 5.32 -26.57 6.49
C GLY A 500 5.78 -25.79 5.26
N LEU A 501 7.04 -25.38 5.16
CA LEU A 501 7.56 -24.64 4.00
C LEU A 501 7.29 -25.33 2.67
N ASP A 502 7.37 -26.67 2.61
CA ASP A 502 7.13 -27.40 1.37
C ASP A 502 5.65 -27.32 0.93
N GLU A 503 4.69 -27.36 1.86
CA GLU A 503 3.27 -27.15 1.60
C GLU A 503 2.99 -25.69 1.20
N PHE A 504 3.57 -24.75 1.92
CA PHE A 504 3.50 -23.33 1.60
C PHE A 504 3.94 -23.06 0.15
N MET A 505 5.09 -23.60 -0.25
CA MET A 505 5.60 -23.43 -1.61
C MET A 505 4.75 -24.14 -2.68
N GLN A 506 4.09 -25.23 -2.35
CA GLN A 506 3.14 -25.88 -3.27
C GLN A 506 1.93 -25.00 -3.54
N ILE A 507 1.36 -24.36 -2.52
CA ILE A 507 0.24 -23.42 -2.66
C ILE A 507 0.66 -22.20 -3.50
N GLN A 508 1.80 -21.60 -3.19
CA GLN A 508 2.33 -20.45 -3.95
C GLN A 508 2.53 -20.79 -5.43
N LYS A 509 3.09 -21.96 -5.72
CA LYS A 509 3.30 -22.41 -7.08
C LYS A 509 1.99 -22.66 -7.83
N ALA A 510 1.01 -23.30 -7.18
CA ALA A 510 -0.30 -23.55 -7.79
C ALA A 510 -1.04 -22.23 -8.11
N ALA A 511 -0.98 -21.26 -7.20
CA ALA A 511 -1.56 -19.93 -7.42
C ALA A 511 -0.86 -19.19 -8.59
N PHE A 512 0.47 -19.27 -8.67
CA PHE A 512 1.24 -18.70 -9.76
C PHE A 512 0.93 -19.36 -11.12
N GLU A 513 0.79 -20.67 -11.18
CA GLU A 513 0.41 -21.39 -12.39
C GLU A 513 -1.01 -21.00 -12.87
N ARG A 514 -1.96 -20.81 -11.94
CA ARG A 514 -3.29 -20.27 -12.27
C ARG A 514 -3.20 -18.87 -12.86
N TYR A 515 -2.45 -17.98 -12.22
CA TYR A 515 -2.22 -16.63 -12.73
C TYR A 515 -1.66 -16.65 -14.17
N GLN A 516 -0.62 -17.44 -14.42
CA GLN A 516 -0.02 -17.56 -15.74
C GLN A 516 -1.00 -18.06 -16.81
N SER A 517 -1.93 -18.95 -16.45
CA SER A 517 -2.93 -19.49 -17.40
C SER A 517 -3.96 -18.47 -17.86
N VAL A 518 -4.12 -17.37 -17.12
CA VAL A 518 -5.07 -16.28 -17.44
C VAL A 518 -4.37 -15.06 -18.03
N ALA A 519 -3.09 -14.83 -17.64
CA ALA A 519 -2.30 -13.68 -18.10
C ALA A 519 -1.74 -13.85 -19.54
N GLN A 520 -1.89 -15.03 -20.16
CA GLN A 520 -1.55 -15.33 -21.56
C GLN A 520 -2.75 -15.12 -22.47
#